data_2d9a1af2960c8d38b328ce8f1a78312b
#
_entry.id   2d9a1af2960c8d38b328ce8f1a78312b
#
_cell.length_a   1.000
_cell.length_b   1.000
_cell.length_c   1.000
_cell.angle_alpha   90.00
_cell.angle_beta   90.00
_cell.angle_gamma   90.00
#
_symmetry.space_group_name_H-M   'P 1'
#
loop_
_entity.id
_entity.type
_entity.pdbx_description
1 polymer ?
#
loop_
_entity_poly.entity_id
_entity_poly.type
_entity_poly.pdbx_seq_one_letter_code
_entity_poly.pdbx_strand_id
1 'polypeptide(L)'
;MYLCYLFYKMKKYISEFIGTFSMIFCGTGAMTVNEVTGGEVTHVGIAITWGLIVMAMIYAFGETSGAHFNPAVTIAFAYAKKFAWKEVPKYITAQLLGAFAASLVLWFLFPASEYLGATIPTVDVWRAFVLELLLTFFLMVVIINVSTGSKEMGIIAGMAVGAVVLLEAMFAGPITNASMNPARSIAPNIVSGNIDGLWLYIVAPILGALLAVVSCKLIKEDNCCDTENC
;
A
#
# COMPACT_ATOMS: atom_id res chain seq x y z
N MET A 1 0.88 29.70 -19.24
CA MET A 1 -0.39 29.36 -18.56
C MET A 1 -0.78 27.89 -18.72
N TYR A 2 -0.80 27.32 -19.93
CA TYR A 2 -1.17 25.90 -20.19
C TYR A 2 -0.22 24.89 -19.53
N LEU A 3 1.09 25.13 -19.58
CA LEU A 3 2.11 24.27 -18.96
C LEU A 3 1.97 24.23 -17.43
N CYS A 4 1.69 25.36 -16.80
CA CYS A 4 1.49 25.46 -15.35
C CYS A 4 0.23 24.70 -14.88
N TYR A 5 -0.84 24.75 -15.68
CA TYR A 5 -2.07 23.98 -15.44
C TYR A 5 -1.86 22.47 -15.60
N LEU A 6 -1.06 22.06 -16.60
CA LEU A 6 -0.71 20.65 -16.81
C LEU A 6 0.12 20.12 -15.64
N PHE A 7 1.13 20.88 -15.19
CA PHE A 7 1.93 20.53 -14.00
C PHE A 7 1.09 20.46 -12.73
N TYR A 8 0.13 21.36 -12.55
CA TYR A 8 -0.77 21.33 -11.39
C TYR A 8 -1.62 20.03 -11.37
N LYS A 9 -2.16 19.62 -12.51
CA LYS A 9 -2.91 18.35 -12.64
C LYS A 9 -2.04 17.10 -12.43
N MET A 10 -0.74 17.18 -12.75
CA MET A 10 0.18 16.04 -12.65
C MET A 10 0.72 15.83 -11.23
N LYS A 11 0.67 16.85 -10.35
CA LYS A 11 1.23 16.76 -8.98
C LYS A 11 0.80 15.52 -8.23
N LYS A 12 -0.48 15.18 -8.24
CA LYS A 12 -1.03 14.02 -7.54
C LYS A 12 -0.48 12.69 -8.07
N TYR A 13 -0.29 12.54 -9.38
CA TYR A 13 0.26 11.31 -9.96
C TYR A 13 1.76 11.20 -9.69
N ILE A 14 2.48 12.32 -9.71
CA ILE A 14 3.90 12.38 -9.34
C ILE A 14 4.05 12.02 -7.86
N SER A 15 3.17 12.50 -6.98
CA SER A 15 3.16 12.14 -5.56
C SER A 15 2.87 10.66 -5.34
N GLU A 16 1.91 10.08 -6.08
CA GLU A 16 1.63 8.63 -6.02
C GLU A 16 2.83 7.80 -6.51
N PHE A 17 3.49 8.24 -7.60
CA PHE A 17 4.70 7.60 -8.10
C PHE A 17 5.83 7.65 -7.06
N ILE A 18 6.17 8.84 -6.55
CA ILE A 18 7.28 9.01 -5.60
C ILE A 18 6.98 8.29 -4.29
N GLY A 19 5.75 8.43 -3.76
CA GLY A 19 5.36 7.79 -2.51
C GLY A 19 5.39 6.26 -2.62
N THR A 20 4.87 5.69 -3.72
CA THR A 20 4.94 4.24 -3.95
C THR A 20 6.38 3.79 -4.19
N PHE A 21 7.17 4.53 -4.98
CA PHE A 21 8.59 4.25 -5.15
C PHE A 21 9.31 4.18 -3.79
N SER A 22 9.16 5.19 -2.95
CA SER A 22 9.83 5.27 -1.64
C SER A 22 9.40 4.14 -0.71
N MET A 23 8.09 3.85 -0.68
CA MET A 23 7.53 2.78 0.14
C MET A 23 8.08 1.41 -0.29
N ILE A 24 8.08 1.11 -1.59
CA ILE A 24 8.60 -0.16 -2.12
C ILE A 24 10.12 -0.22 -1.94
N PHE A 25 10.85 0.84 -2.30
CA PHE A 25 12.30 0.89 -2.17
C PHE A 25 12.77 0.62 -0.74
N CYS A 26 12.18 1.29 0.27
CA CYS A 26 12.57 1.09 1.65
C CYS A 26 12.06 -0.25 2.21
N GLY A 27 10.79 -0.58 1.99
CA GLY A 27 10.18 -1.77 2.58
C GLY A 27 10.74 -3.07 2.00
N THR A 28 10.72 -3.23 0.67
CA THR A 28 11.33 -4.41 0.02
C THR A 28 12.85 -4.35 0.08
N GLY A 29 13.44 -3.15 0.11
CA GLY A 29 14.87 -2.96 0.34
C GLY A 29 15.34 -3.50 1.68
N ALA A 30 14.59 -3.24 2.78
CA ALA A 30 14.90 -3.83 4.08
C ALA A 30 14.83 -5.37 4.05
N MET A 31 13.86 -5.95 3.31
CA MET A 31 13.76 -7.41 3.11
C MET A 31 14.97 -7.93 2.31
N THR A 32 15.32 -7.25 1.23
CA THR A 32 16.47 -7.57 0.37
C THR A 32 17.79 -7.50 1.14
N VAL A 33 18.02 -6.43 1.91
CA VAL A 33 19.22 -6.31 2.76
C VAL A 33 19.26 -7.43 3.80
N ASN A 34 18.13 -7.72 4.44
CA ASN A 34 18.05 -8.82 5.41
C ASN A 34 18.39 -10.18 4.77
N GLU A 35 17.95 -10.42 3.53
CA GLU A 35 18.27 -11.62 2.76
C GLU A 35 19.78 -11.72 2.49
N VAL A 36 20.38 -10.70 1.86
CA VAL A 36 21.78 -10.74 1.42
C VAL A 36 22.79 -10.64 2.56
N THR A 37 22.39 -10.16 3.75
CA THR A 37 23.25 -10.06 4.94
C THR A 37 23.05 -11.21 5.92
N GLY A 38 22.14 -12.16 5.62
CA GLY A 38 21.87 -13.28 6.52
C GLY A 38 21.12 -12.90 7.81
N GLY A 39 20.33 -11.82 7.79
CA GLY A 39 19.42 -11.48 8.89
C GLY A 39 19.75 -10.21 9.69
N GLU A 40 20.69 -9.37 9.26
CA GLU A 40 21.12 -8.19 10.01
C GLU A 40 20.00 -7.17 10.28
N VAL A 41 19.02 -7.04 9.38
CA VAL A 41 17.87 -6.13 9.57
C VAL A 41 16.86 -6.71 10.55
N THR A 42 16.77 -8.02 10.64
CA THR A 42 15.79 -8.80 11.38
C THR A 42 14.35 -8.60 10.90
N HIS A 43 13.47 -9.54 11.24
CA HIS A 43 12.03 -9.39 10.95
C HIS A 43 11.42 -8.15 11.61
N VAL A 44 11.84 -7.85 12.83
CA VAL A 44 11.38 -6.65 13.57
C VAL A 44 11.78 -5.36 12.84
N GLY A 45 13.02 -5.28 12.38
CA GLY A 45 13.51 -4.13 11.60
C GLY A 45 12.76 -3.95 10.28
N ILE A 46 12.45 -5.05 9.58
CA ILE A 46 11.63 -5.01 8.36
C ILE A 46 10.23 -4.45 8.65
N ALA A 47 9.55 -4.94 9.69
CA ALA A 47 8.22 -4.47 10.05
C ALA A 47 8.20 -2.99 10.44
N ILE A 48 9.19 -2.55 11.23
CA ILE A 48 9.37 -1.13 11.59
C ILE A 48 9.59 -0.28 10.34
N THR A 49 10.44 -0.73 9.41
CA THR A 49 10.71 -0.01 8.15
C THR A 49 9.43 0.19 7.34
N TRP A 50 8.61 -0.86 7.18
CA TRP A 50 7.33 -0.75 6.48
C TRP A 50 6.39 0.27 7.13
N GLY A 51 6.20 0.22 8.45
CA GLY A 51 5.32 1.18 9.14
C GLY A 51 5.82 2.61 9.06
N LEU A 52 7.12 2.84 9.28
CA LEU A 52 7.70 4.18 9.27
C LEU A 52 7.71 4.81 7.87
N ILE A 53 8.01 4.05 6.81
CA ILE A 53 8.00 4.62 5.46
C ILE A 53 6.59 4.97 5.00
N VAL A 54 5.60 4.13 5.31
CA VAL A 54 4.19 4.44 5.00
C VAL A 54 3.77 5.72 5.74
N MET A 55 4.04 5.81 7.04
CA MET A 55 3.76 7.00 7.84
C MET A 55 4.40 8.26 7.25
N ALA A 56 5.69 8.20 6.93
CA ALA A 56 6.43 9.33 6.37
C ALA A 56 5.87 9.79 5.03
N MET A 57 5.52 8.86 4.13
CA MET A 57 4.99 9.20 2.82
C MET A 57 3.55 9.75 2.90
N ILE A 58 2.75 9.30 3.86
CA ILE A 58 1.42 9.89 4.10
C ILE A 58 1.55 11.35 4.53
N TYR A 59 2.45 11.65 5.46
CA TYR A 59 2.69 13.05 5.87
C TYR A 59 3.30 13.90 4.74
N ALA A 60 4.14 13.33 3.89
CA ALA A 60 4.74 14.07 2.78
C ALA A 60 3.75 14.40 1.66
N PHE A 61 2.81 13.51 1.35
CA PHE A 61 2.01 13.60 0.13
C PHE A 61 0.49 13.55 0.36
N GLY A 62 0.03 13.39 1.60
CA GLY A 62 -1.39 13.25 1.92
C GLY A 62 -2.24 14.42 1.40
N GLU A 63 -1.79 15.65 1.58
CA GLU A 63 -2.48 16.84 1.09
C GLU A 63 -2.47 16.97 -0.45
N THR A 64 -1.48 16.37 -1.13
CA THR A 64 -1.31 16.52 -2.58
C THR A 64 -2.08 15.48 -3.38
N SER A 65 -2.01 14.21 -2.95
CA SER A 65 -2.62 13.09 -3.70
C SER A 65 -3.66 12.31 -2.90
N GLY A 66 -3.73 12.52 -1.59
CA GLY A 66 -4.45 11.63 -0.68
C GLY A 66 -3.61 10.44 -0.24
N ALA A 67 -2.36 10.31 -0.74
CA ALA A 67 -1.39 9.28 -0.35
C ALA A 67 -1.97 7.86 -0.38
N HIS A 68 -2.56 7.47 -1.51
CA HIS A 68 -3.12 6.13 -1.66
C HIS A 68 -2.03 5.06 -1.71
N PHE A 69 -1.02 5.21 -2.59
CA PHE A 69 0.14 4.33 -2.78
C PHE A 69 -0.19 2.85 -2.95
N ASN A 70 -1.46 2.53 -3.20
CA ASN A 70 -1.99 1.19 -3.17
C ASN A 70 -3.21 1.07 -4.09
N PRO A 71 -3.20 0.19 -5.10
CA PRO A 71 -4.34 -0.04 -5.97
C PRO A 71 -5.62 -0.46 -5.24
N ALA A 72 -5.53 -1.31 -4.20
CA ALA A 72 -6.70 -1.74 -3.43
C ALA A 72 -7.34 -0.58 -2.68
N VAL A 73 -6.54 0.28 -2.05
CA VAL A 73 -6.99 1.51 -1.37
C VAL A 73 -7.63 2.47 -2.37
N THR A 74 -7.02 2.65 -3.55
CA THR A 74 -7.53 3.54 -4.60
C THR A 74 -8.91 3.09 -5.10
N ILE A 75 -9.08 1.79 -5.34
CA ILE A 75 -10.37 1.19 -5.72
C ILE A 75 -11.40 1.34 -4.60
N ALA A 76 -11.01 1.09 -3.35
CA ALA A 76 -11.88 1.19 -2.19
C ALA A 76 -12.39 2.64 -1.97
N PHE A 77 -11.55 3.65 -2.10
CA PHE A 77 -11.98 5.05 -2.05
C PHE A 77 -12.96 5.41 -3.19
N ALA A 78 -12.75 4.88 -4.39
CA ALA A 78 -13.68 5.09 -5.50
C ALA A 78 -15.03 4.40 -5.23
N TYR A 79 -15.02 3.18 -4.67
CA TYR A 79 -16.23 2.47 -4.28
C TYR A 79 -16.96 3.16 -3.11
N ALA A 80 -16.23 3.78 -2.20
CA ALA A 80 -16.78 4.61 -1.13
C ALA A 80 -17.28 5.99 -1.62
N LYS A 81 -17.24 6.29 -2.92
CA LYS A 81 -17.58 7.59 -3.55
C LYS A 81 -16.71 8.77 -3.08
N LYS A 82 -15.56 8.49 -2.48
CA LYS A 82 -14.60 9.52 -2.00
C LYS A 82 -13.49 9.82 -3.00
N PHE A 83 -13.47 9.11 -4.11
CA PHE A 83 -12.53 9.29 -5.21
C PHE A 83 -13.22 9.04 -6.55
N ALA A 84 -12.86 9.81 -7.57
CA ALA A 84 -13.50 9.70 -8.88
C ALA A 84 -12.98 8.48 -9.66
N TRP A 85 -13.85 7.59 -10.12
CA TRP A 85 -13.49 6.40 -10.90
C TRP A 85 -12.60 6.68 -12.11
N LYS A 86 -12.79 7.83 -12.79
CA LYS A 86 -11.96 8.27 -13.93
C LYS A 86 -10.49 8.51 -13.59
N GLU A 87 -10.19 8.69 -12.31
CA GLU A 87 -8.82 8.91 -11.82
C GLU A 87 -8.13 7.59 -11.40
N VAL A 88 -8.90 6.54 -11.11
CA VAL A 88 -8.39 5.23 -10.65
C VAL A 88 -7.31 4.65 -11.57
N PRO A 89 -7.51 4.57 -12.90
CA PRO A 89 -6.48 4.01 -13.77
C PRO A 89 -5.17 4.79 -13.74
N LYS A 90 -5.24 6.12 -13.63
CA LYS A 90 -4.05 6.99 -13.61
C LYS A 90 -3.27 6.83 -12.31
N TYR A 91 -3.96 6.71 -11.16
CA TYR A 91 -3.33 6.42 -9.87
C TYR A 91 -2.65 5.08 -9.88
N ILE A 92 -3.36 4.02 -10.30
CA ILE A 92 -2.79 2.67 -10.38
C ILE A 92 -1.58 2.63 -11.30
N THR A 93 -1.63 3.31 -12.45
CA THR A 93 -0.47 3.42 -13.35
C THR A 93 0.72 4.10 -12.67
N ALA A 94 0.51 5.22 -11.99
CA ALA A 94 1.57 5.93 -11.25
C ALA A 94 2.17 5.06 -10.14
N GLN A 95 1.33 4.38 -9.37
CA GLN A 95 1.72 3.46 -8.31
C GLN A 95 2.54 2.28 -8.85
N LEU A 96 2.09 1.63 -9.91
CA LEU A 96 2.83 0.53 -10.53
C LEU A 96 4.17 0.99 -11.11
N LEU A 97 4.20 2.12 -11.81
CA LEU A 97 5.46 2.67 -12.32
C LEU A 97 6.45 2.98 -11.18
N GLY A 98 5.99 3.55 -10.07
CA GLY A 98 6.82 3.78 -8.88
C GLY A 98 7.35 2.48 -8.29
N ALA A 99 6.49 1.47 -8.14
CA ALA A 99 6.86 0.16 -7.62
C ALA A 99 7.89 -0.55 -8.52
N PHE A 100 7.67 -0.56 -9.85
CA PHE A 100 8.62 -1.15 -10.80
C PHE A 100 9.96 -0.41 -10.79
N ALA A 101 9.95 0.93 -10.77
CA ALA A 101 11.18 1.71 -10.69
C ALA A 101 11.97 1.36 -9.41
N ALA A 102 11.32 1.23 -8.26
CA ALA A 102 11.95 0.82 -7.01
C ALA A 102 12.54 -0.60 -7.09
N SER A 103 11.77 -1.56 -7.61
CA SER A 103 12.22 -2.95 -7.73
C SER A 103 13.40 -3.09 -8.70
N LEU A 104 13.41 -2.34 -9.81
CA LEU A 104 14.54 -2.33 -10.75
C LEU A 104 15.80 -1.71 -10.14
N VAL A 105 15.67 -0.65 -9.33
CA VAL A 105 16.80 -0.07 -8.59
C VAL A 105 17.35 -1.07 -7.58
N LEU A 106 16.50 -1.77 -6.83
CA LEU A 106 16.94 -2.81 -5.90
C LEU A 106 17.60 -3.99 -6.61
N TRP A 107 17.07 -4.43 -7.73
CA TRP A 107 17.70 -5.45 -8.56
C TRP A 107 19.10 -5.06 -9.02
N PHE A 108 19.30 -3.79 -9.42
CA PHE A 108 20.60 -3.26 -9.78
C PHE A 108 21.57 -3.19 -8.60
N LEU A 109 21.08 -2.75 -7.43
CA LEU A 109 21.91 -2.56 -6.23
C LEU A 109 22.28 -3.89 -5.54
N PHE A 110 21.40 -4.88 -5.61
CA PHE A 110 21.53 -6.15 -4.89
C PHE A 110 21.43 -7.36 -5.82
N PRO A 111 22.40 -7.56 -6.74
CA PRO A 111 22.34 -8.62 -7.74
C PRO A 111 22.41 -10.04 -7.13
N ALA A 112 22.77 -10.18 -5.86
CA ALA A 112 22.80 -11.45 -5.13
C ALA A 112 21.45 -11.83 -4.48
N SER A 113 20.45 -10.93 -4.50
CA SER A 113 19.13 -11.23 -3.94
C SER A 113 18.30 -12.06 -4.93
N GLU A 114 17.74 -13.17 -4.45
CA GLU A 114 16.86 -14.05 -5.22
C GLU A 114 15.40 -13.57 -5.21
N TYR A 115 15.00 -12.87 -4.14
CA TYR A 115 13.59 -12.53 -3.90
C TYR A 115 13.26 -11.06 -4.11
N LEU A 116 14.19 -10.14 -3.90
CA LEU A 116 13.98 -8.68 -3.99
C LEU A 116 12.76 -8.20 -3.16
N GLY A 117 12.49 -8.88 -2.05
CA GLY A 117 11.33 -8.61 -1.22
C GLY A 117 9.99 -9.03 -1.83
N ALA A 118 9.98 -9.96 -2.79
CA ALA A 118 8.77 -10.55 -3.37
C ALA A 118 7.88 -11.18 -2.29
N THR A 119 6.57 -11.21 -2.56
CA THR A 119 5.60 -11.87 -1.69
C THR A 119 5.44 -13.32 -2.09
N ILE A 120 5.84 -14.21 -1.17
CA ILE A 120 5.80 -15.66 -1.34
C ILE A 120 5.18 -16.27 -0.08
N PRO A 121 4.00 -16.91 -0.17
CA PRO A 121 3.36 -17.46 1.03
C PRO A 121 4.09 -18.71 1.52
N THR A 122 4.24 -18.84 2.84
CA THR A 122 4.80 -20.05 3.50
C THR A 122 3.71 -21.07 3.84
N VAL A 123 2.45 -20.74 3.61
CA VAL A 123 1.27 -21.57 3.83
C VAL A 123 0.55 -21.82 2.51
N ASP A 124 -0.45 -22.73 2.52
CA ASP A 124 -1.24 -22.97 1.30
C ASP A 124 -1.95 -21.69 0.81
N VAL A 125 -2.22 -21.64 -0.48
CA VAL A 125 -2.73 -20.46 -1.18
C VAL A 125 -4.05 -19.92 -0.59
N TRP A 126 -4.93 -20.81 -0.08
CA TRP A 126 -6.21 -20.35 0.46
C TRP A 126 -6.09 -19.74 1.86
N ARG A 127 -5.19 -20.28 2.70
CA ARG A 127 -4.86 -19.67 4.00
C ARG A 127 -4.18 -18.31 3.81
N ALA A 128 -3.25 -18.23 2.85
CA ALA A 128 -2.63 -16.97 2.47
C ALA A 128 -3.66 -15.96 1.96
N PHE A 129 -4.59 -16.40 1.11
CA PHE A 129 -5.67 -15.56 0.58
C PHE A 129 -6.54 -14.97 1.70
N VAL A 130 -7.00 -15.81 2.63
CA VAL A 130 -7.83 -15.36 3.76
C VAL A 130 -7.05 -14.39 4.65
N LEU A 131 -5.76 -14.66 4.91
CA LEU A 131 -4.93 -13.77 5.70
C LEU A 131 -4.77 -12.41 5.03
N GLU A 132 -4.38 -12.34 3.77
CA GLU A 132 -4.20 -11.08 3.02
C GLU A 132 -5.51 -10.29 2.89
N LEU A 133 -6.65 -10.99 2.75
CA LEU A 133 -7.96 -10.35 2.75
C LEU A 133 -8.23 -9.66 4.10
N LEU A 134 -7.96 -10.33 5.22
CA LEU A 134 -8.18 -9.78 6.56
C LEU A 134 -7.20 -8.64 6.87
N LEU A 135 -5.92 -8.77 6.51
CA LEU A 135 -4.94 -7.70 6.67
C LEU A 135 -5.40 -6.44 5.93
N THR A 136 -5.76 -6.57 4.66
CA THR A 136 -6.20 -5.41 3.88
C THR A 136 -7.55 -4.87 4.36
N PHE A 137 -8.43 -5.71 4.89
CA PHE A 137 -9.65 -5.28 5.56
C PHE A 137 -9.34 -4.37 6.75
N PHE A 138 -8.47 -4.79 7.68
CA PHE A 138 -8.11 -3.98 8.84
C PHE A 138 -7.38 -2.71 8.46
N LEU A 139 -6.43 -2.78 7.53
CA LEU A 139 -5.76 -1.61 6.99
C LEU A 139 -6.78 -0.58 6.45
N MET A 140 -7.73 -1.01 5.62
CA MET A 140 -8.70 -0.11 5.02
C MET A 140 -9.72 0.41 6.03
N VAL A 141 -10.09 -0.36 7.05
CA VAL A 141 -10.92 0.12 8.18
C VAL A 141 -10.22 1.30 8.86
N VAL A 142 -8.93 1.20 9.15
CA VAL A 142 -8.17 2.31 9.74
C VAL A 142 -8.13 3.50 8.77
N ILE A 143 -7.72 3.27 7.52
CA ILE A 143 -7.60 4.33 6.51
C ILE A 143 -8.91 5.12 6.37
N ILE A 144 -10.05 4.44 6.16
CA ILE A 144 -11.32 5.13 5.90
C ILE A 144 -11.79 5.92 7.13
N ASN A 145 -11.53 5.42 8.34
CA ASN A 145 -11.94 6.11 9.55
C ASN A 145 -11.10 7.34 9.86
N VAL A 146 -9.78 7.28 9.67
CA VAL A 146 -8.90 8.45 9.92
C VAL A 146 -8.96 9.48 8.80
N SER A 147 -9.25 9.08 7.56
CA SER A 147 -9.34 9.98 6.41
C SER A 147 -10.69 10.67 6.27
N THR A 148 -11.73 10.16 6.94
CA THR A 148 -13.10 10.71 6.88
C THR A 148 -13.62 11.18 8.24
N GLY A 149 -12.78 11.15 9.25
CA GLY A 149 -13.08 11.62 10.60
C GLY A 149 -12.94 13.14 10.74
N SER A 150 -12.86 13.60 12.00
CA SER A 150 -12.61 15.00 12.30
C SER A 150 -11.23 15.46 11.77
N LYS A 151 -11.01 16.79 11.75
CA LYS A 151 -9.71 17.35 11.33
C LYS A 151 -8.56 16.85 12.20
N GLU A 152 -8.80 16.65 13.49
CA GLU A 152 -7.83 16.09 14.43
C GLU A 152 -7.45 14.64 14.05
N MET A 153 -8.42 13.84 13.62
CA MET A 153 -8.16 12.48 13.12
C MET A 153 -7.29 12.51 11.87
N GLY A 154 -7.51 13.47 10.97
CA GLY A 154 -6.68 13.65 9.77
C GLY A 154 -5.21 13.96 10.12
N ILE A 155 -4.93 14.72 11.17
CA ILE A 155 -3.58 15.06 11.61
C ILE A 155 -2.79 13.80 12.03
N ILE A 156 -3.43 12.83 12.66
CA ILE A 156 -2.77 11.58 13.10
C ILE A 156 -2.87 10.44 12.09
N ALA A 157 -3.48 10.68 10.91
CA ALA A 157 -3.72 9.64 9.92
C ALA A 157 -2.45 8.87 9.52
N GLY A 158 -1.35 9.57 9.26
CA GLY A 158 -0.08 8.94 8.91
C GLY A 158 0.42 7.99 10.01
N MET A 159 0.30 8.40 11.28
CA MET A 159 0.70 7.57 12.42
C MET A 159 -0.20 6.33 12.54
N ALA A 160 -1.52 6.48 12.45
CA ALA A 160 -2.45 5.37 12.58
C ALA A 160 -2.27 4.34 11.45
N VAL A 161 -2.14 4.80 10.20
CA VAL A 161 -1.95 3.91 9.04
C VAL A 161 -0.56 3.26 9.08
N GLY A 162 0.48 4.00 9.41
CA GLY A 162 1.83 3.43 9.58
C GLY A 162 1.88 2.39 10.71
N ALA A 163 1.18 2.63 11.82
CA ALA A 163 1.12 1.68 12.94
C ALA A 163 0.40 0.38 12.56
N VAL A 164 -0.72 0.42 11.81
CA VAL A 164 -1.39 -0.81 11.38
C VAL A 164 -0.53 -1.59 10.39
N VAL A 165 0.16 -0.93 9.45
CA VAL A 165 1.09 -1.59 8.54
C VAL A 165 2.23 -2.26 9.31
N LEU A 166 2.83 -1.57 10.29
CA LEU A 166 3.86 -2.14 11.15
C LEU A 166 3.36 -3.38 11.89
N LEU A 167 2.21 -3.28 12.51
CA LEU A 167 1.60 -4.37 13.30
C LEU A 167 1.33 -5.59 12.42
N GLU A 168 0.75 -5.38 11.25
CA GLU A 168 0.42 -6.45 10.31
C GLU A 168 1.67 -7.08 9.70
N ALA A 169 2.67 -6.28 9.34
CA ALA A 169 3.96 -6.79 8.90
C ALA A 169 4.66 -7.60 10.00
N MET A 170 4.52 -7.19 11.27
CA MET A 170 5.15 -7.85 12.41
C MET A 170 4.63 -9.28 12.59
N PHE A 171 3.31 -9.49 12.57
CA PHE A 171 2.78 -10.82 12.85
C PHE A 171 2.57 -11.69 11.61
N ALA A 172 2.17 -11.10 10.48
CA ALA A 172 1.83 -11.83 9.26
C ALA A 172 2.98 -11.89 8.24
N GLY A 173 4.00 -11.06 8.41
CA GLY A 173 5.17 -11.04 7.54
C GLY A 173 5.81 -12.42 7.34
N PRO A 174 6.03 -13.23 8.39
CA PRO A 174 6.58 -14.59 8.25
C PRO A 174 5.66 -15.59 7.52
N ILE A 175 4.38 -15.24 7.31
CA ILE A 175 3.38 -16.15 6.75
C ILE A 175 3.10 -15.83 5.28
N THR A 176 2.81 -14.56 4.96
CA THR A 176 2.44 -14.13 3.61
C THR A 176 3.28 -12.96 3.08
N ASN A 177 4.29 -12.53 3.82
CA ASN A 177 5.01 -11.27 3.63
C ASN A 177 4.13 -10.01 3.80
N ALA A 178 2.91 -10.15 4.33
CA ALA A 178 1.97 -9.07 4.66
C ALA A 178 1.90 -7.99 3.56
N SER A 179 1.31 -8.35 2.43
CA SER A 179 1.29 -7.46 1.25
C SER A 179 0.34 -6.29 1.41
N MET A 180 -0.96 -6.59 1.60
CA MET A 180 -2.05 -5.60 1.67
C MET A 180 -2.16 -4.67 0.45
N ASN A 181 -1.31 -4.87 -0.58
CA ASN A 181 -1.12 -3.89 -1.64
C ASN A 181 -0.72 -4.58 -2.96
N PRO A 182 -1.56 -4.58 -4.00
CA PRO A 182 -1.21 -5.18 -5.28
C PRO A 182 0.09 -4.63 -5.90
N ALA A 183 0.36 -3.33 -5.81
CA ALA A 183 1.59 -2.76 -6.38
C ALA A 183 2.85 -3.22 -5.64
N ARG A 184 2.74 -3.43 -4.30
CA ARG A 184 3.80 -3.96 -3.44
C ARG A 184 4.17 -5.40 -3.81
N SER A 185 3.24 -6.16 -4.37
CA SER A 185 3.51 -7.54 -4.79
C SER A 185 3.86 -7.65 -6.27
N ILE A 186 3.11 -6.98 -7.16
CA ILE A 186 3.29 -7.12 -8.61
C ILE A 186 4.73 -6.81 -9.03
N ALA A 187 5.29 -5.67 -8.61
CA ALA A 187 6.57 -5.22 -9.12
C ALA A 187 7.75 -6.11 -8.67
N PRO A 188 7.98 -6.36 -7.38
CA PRO A 188 9.10 -7.20 -6.96
C PRO A 188 8.95 -8.66 -7.42
N ASN A 189 7.73 -9.21 -7.43
CA ASN A 189 7.52 -10.59 -7.92
C ASN A 189 7.83 -10.73 -9.41
N ILE A 190 7.44 -9.76 -10.24
CA ILE A 190 7.76 -9.80 -11.68
C ILE A 190 9.26 -9.58 -11.91
N VAL A 191 9.89 -8.63 -11.22
CA VAL A 191 11.32 -8.32 -11.41
C VAL A 191 12.22 -9.47 -10.93
N SER A 192 11.86 -10.14 -9.83
CA SER A 192 12.59 -11.31 -9.33
C SER A 192 12.22 -12.63 -10.02
N GLY A 193 11.13 -12.66 -10.81
CA GLY A 193 10.63 -13.88 -11.45
C GLY A 193 9.80 -14.80 -10.54
N ASN A 194 9.50 -14.41 -9.31
CA ASN A 194 8.71 -15.17 -8.35
C ASN A 194 7.21 -14.89 -8.50
N ILE A 195 6.60 -15.39 -9.56
CA ILE A 195 5.20 -15.06 -9.93
C ILE A 195 4.16 -16.04 -9.41
N ASP A 196 4.57 -17.16 -8.82
CA ASP A 196 3.66 -18.19 -8.32
C ASP A 196 2.79 -17.62 -7.18
N GLY A 197 1.46 -17.80 -7.31
CA GLY A 197 0.52 -17.27 -6.32
C GLY A 197 0.32 -15.75 -6.35
N LEU A 198 0.93 -15.00 -7.27
CA LEU A 198 0.81 -13.54 -7.34
C LEU A 198 -0.64 -13.06 -7.41
N TRP A 199 -1.52 -13.82 -8.04
CA TRP A 199 -2.94 -13.48 -8.16
C TRP A 199 -3.63 -13.25 -6.81
N LEU A 200 -3.25 -14.01 -5.76
CA LEU A 200 -3.84 -13.87 -4.44
C LEU A 200 -3.56 -12.49 -3.84
N TYR A 201 -2.35 -11.94 -4.06
CA TYR A 201 -1.93 -10.62 -3.60
C TYR A 201 -2.52 -9.45 -4.41
N ILE A 202 -3.26 -9.77 -5.45
CA ILE A 202 -4.08 -8.80 -6.21
C ILE A 202 -5.53 -8.87 -5.74
N VAL A 203 -6.09 -10.07 -5.74
CA VAL A 203 -7.52 -10.28 -5.51
C VAL A 203 -7.88 -10.13 -4.03
N ALA A 204 -7.15 -10.77 -3.13
CA ALA A 204 -7.45 -10.72 -1.70
C ALA A 204 -7.39 -9.30 -1.12
N PRO A 205 -6.35 -8.46 -1.40
CA PRO A 205 -6.34 -7.09 -0.94
C PRO A 205 -7.50 -6.24 -1.47
N ILE A 206 -7.87 -6.38 -2.74
CA ILE A 206 -9.00 -5.63 -3.31
C ILE A 206 -10.31 -6.02 -2.59
N LEU A 207 -10.55 -7.31 -2.41
CA LEU A 207 -11.75 -7.78 -1.72
C LEU A 207 -11.79 -7.35 -0.26
N GLY A 208 -10.67 -7.46 0.46
CA GLY A 208 -10.54 -7.00 1.84
C GLY A 208 -10.85 -5.51 1.99
N ALA A 209 -10.28 -4.68 1.11
CA ALA A 209 -10.54 -3.25 1.12
C ALA A 209 -12.01 -2.90 0.81
N LEU A 210 -12.64 -3.59 -0.13
CA LEU A 210 -14.07 -3.39 -0.44
C LEU A 210 -14.96 -3.81 0.72
N LEU A 211 -14.66 -4.94 1.39
CA LEU A 211 -15.40 -5.39 2.58
C LEU A 211 -15.29 -4.38 3.72
N ALA A 212 -14.15 -3.73 3.92
CA ALA A 212 -13.99 -2.67 4.90
C ALA A 212 -14.91 -1.48 4.63
N VAL A 213 -15.05 -1.06 3.36
CA VAL A 213 -15.98 0.01 2.99
C VAL A 213 -17.42 -0.39 3.30
N VAL A 214 -17.81 -1.64 2.98
CA VAL A 214 -19.17 -2.14 3.30
C VAL A 214 -19.39 -2.14 4.80
N SER A 215 -18.43 -2.64 5.59
CA SER A 215 -18.53 -2.66 7.05
C SER A 215 -18.66 -1.26 7.65
N CYS A 216 -17.89 -0.29 7.15
CA CYS A 216 -18.00 1.10 7.61
C CYS A 216 -19.38 1.70 7.33
N LYS A 217 -19.98 1.40 6.18
CA LYS A 217 -21.34 1.84 5.86
C LYS A 217 -22.41 1.23 6.77
N LEU A 218 -22.19 0.01 7.27
CA LEU A 218 -23.13 -0.66 8.19
C LEU A 218 -23.02 -0.17 9.62
N ILE A 219 -21.86 0.34 10.03
CA ILE A 219 -21.58 0.76 11.41
C ILE A 219 -21.88 2.25 11.63
N LYS A 220 -21.63 3.08 10.64
CA LYS A 220 -21.87 4.53 10.71
C LYS A 220 -23.14 4.88 9.98
N GLU A 221 -24.03 5.62 10.64
CA GLU A 221 -25.20 6.23 10.03
C GLU A 221 -24.82 7.08 8.80
N ASP A 222 -25.72 7.25 7.84
CA ASP A 222 -25.56 7.72 6.45
C ASP A 222 -24.64 8.94 6.19
N ASN A 223 -24.19 9.67 7.20
CA ASN A 223 -23.40 10.90 7.06
C ASN A 223 -21.88 10.69 6.82
N CYS A 224 -21.36 9.46 6.89
CA CYS A 224 -19.92 9.21 6.73
C CYS A 224 -19.48 8.95 5.27
N CYS A 225 -20.45 8.74 4.37
CA CYS A 225 -20.20 8.43 2.97
C CYS A 225 -20.71 9.50 2.00
N ASP A 226 -21.46 10.49 2.46
CA ASP A 226 -21.99 11.55 1.60
C ASP A 226 -21.10 12.79 1.64
N THR A 227 -20.68 13.21 0.44
CA THR A 227 -19.75 14.33 0.18
C THR A 227 -20.38 15.70 0.29
N GLU A 228 -21.59 15.86 0.83
CA GLU A 228 -22.28 17.17 0.88
C GLU A 228 -21.96 17.99 2.14
N ASN A 229 -21.19 17.47 3.10
CA ASN A 229 -20.87 18.18 4.35
C ASN A 229 -19.38 18.09 4.78
N CYS A 230 -18.46 18.11 3.81
CA CYS A 230 -17.02 18.29 4.11
C CYS A 230 -16.47 19.48 3.35
#